data_d7ea8dd708acb0a38bbd971faf3875e8
#
_entry.id   d7ea8dd708acb0a38bbd971faf3875e8
#
_cell.length_a   1.000
_cell.length_b   1.000
_cell.length_c   1.000
_cell.angle_alpha   90.00
_cell.angle_beta   90.00
_cell.angle_gamma   90.00
#
_symmetry.space_group_name_H-M   'P 1'
#
loop_
_entity.id
_entity.type
_entity.pdbx_description
1 polymer ?
#
loop_
_entity_poly.entity_id
_entity_poly.type
_entity_poly.pdbx_seq_one_letter_code
_entity_poly.pdbx_strand_id
1 'polypeptide(L)'
;MPLRFAAGRSCGSPPRIHSGSMKIAHVRELHAPAGAPWRLAAALDPGERPARWLDLEVARRRAVAGDQRLAHNSILHRTTITTLDAHLAAGMRVEALAELVGSFVPRSDAADAAEGDADDAVLDAAGLRFGPPILQPPSLRDFYAFEGHVRTMWERRGGEVPEAWYQLPVFYFSNTSEIRGPNEPVWSPAASSELDYELEVAALVDTPGRDLPVERAEEAIGGFMIFNDWSARDLQREETTVRLGPAKGKDFASSFGPWLVTPDELADAREAGATGPDVALTANVNGTETSRGRWSDAQFTFGEMLARASADVRLRPGDLIASGTVGTGCLLEVRDETLGRYLQPGDVVTLRVERLGELRTPIVERPR
;
A
#
# COMPACT_ATOMS: atom_id res chain seq x y z
N MET A 1 -4.55 -46.41 36.83
CA MET A 1 -3.93 -46.52 35.50
C MET A 1 -4.43 -45.34 34.66
N PRO A 2 -3.61 -44.35 34.38
CA PRO A 2 -4.03 -43.28 33.45
C PRO A 2 -3.57 -43.64 32.03
N LEU A 3 -4.51 -43.52 31.09
CA LEU A 3 -4.30 -43.65 29.65
C LEU A 3 -3.41 -42.51 29.13
N ARG A 4 -2.27 -42.88 28.55
CA ARG A 4 -1.39 -41.95 27.80
C ARG A 4 -1.99 -41.71 26.44
N PHE A 5 -2.39 -40.46 26.16
CA PHE A 5 -2.67 -39.99 24.79
C PHE A 5 -1.33 -39.79 24.07
N ALA A 6 -1.20 -40.46 22.93
CA ALA A 6 -0.06 -40.30 22.04
C ALA A 6 -0.11 -38.92 21.41
N ALA A 7 0.98 -38.17 21.45
CA ALA A 7 1.18 -36.91 20.78
C ALA A 7 1.06 -37.12 19.26
N GLY A 8 0.08 -36.45 18.67
CA GLY A 8 -0.09 -36.34 17.23
C GLY A 8 1.12 -35.62 16.61
N ARG A 9 1.66 -36.19 15.54
CA ARG A 9 2.72 -35.58 14.74
C ARG A 9 2.16 -34.27 14.17
N SER A 10 2.82 -33.15 14.49
CA SER A 10 2.60 -31.87 13.84
C SER A 10 2.87 -32.06 12.34
N CYS A 11 1.84 -31.86 11.53
CA CYS A 11 1.99 -31.72 10.10
C CYS A 11 2.76 -30.39 9.88
N GLY A 12 4.07 -30.47 9.66
CA GLY A 12 4.91 -29.34 9.35
C GLY A 12 4.39 -28.70 8.06
N SER A 13 4.12 -27.41 8.10
CA SER A 13 3.85 -26.61 6.91
C SER A 13 5.01 -26.82 5.92
N PRO A 14 4.74 -26.93 4.60
CA PRO A 14 5.81 -27.05 3.63
C PRO A 14 6.76 -25.85 3.76
N PRO A 15 8.09 -26.04 3.54
CA PRO A 15 9.05 -24.96 3.62
C PRO A 15 8.60 -23.85 2.66
N ARG A 16 8.48 -22.61 3.16
CA ARG A 16 8.27 -21.43 2.33
C ARG A 16 9.44 -21.37 1.35
N ILE A 17 9.15 -21.44 0.06
CA ILE A 17 10.12 -21.05 -0.96
C ILE A 17 10.36 -19.57 -0.72
N HIS A 18 11.57 -19.18 -0.38
CA HIS A 18 11.98 -17.79 -0.30
C HIS A 18 11.90 -17.21 -1.72
N SER A 19 10.73 -16.73 -2.09
CA SER A 19 10.57 -15.89 -3.25
C SER A 19 11.17 -14.54 -2.91
N GLY A 20 12.10 -14.05 -3.71
CA GLY A 20 12.71 -12.74 -3.49
C GLY A 20 11.64 -11.65 -3.39
N SER A 21 11.98 -10.57 -2.71
CA SER A 21 11.10 -9.41 -2.53
C SER A 21 10.58 -8.89 -3.87
N MET A 22 9.31 -8.47 -3.90
CA MET A 22 8.67 -7.99 -5.11
C MET A 22 8.08 -6.59 -4.94
N LYS A 23 8.20 -5.80 -6.00
CA LYS A 23 7.43 -4.57 -6.21
C LYS A 23 6.46 -4.80 -7.36
N ILE A 24 5.18 -4.55 -7.13
CA ILE A 24 4.08 -4.80 -8.08
C ILE A 24 3.33 -3.50 -8.32
N ALA A 25 3.12 -3.17 -9.59
CA ALA A 25 2.47 -1.92 -9.98
C ALA A 25 1.47 -2.12 -11.12
N HIS A 26 0.44 -1.29 -11.16
CA HIS A 26 -0.28 -1.03 -12.38
C HIS A 26 0.49 -0.03 -13.24
N VAL A 27 0.72 -0.39 -14.48
CA VAL A 27 1.46 0.42 -15.44
C VAL A 27 0.70 0.58 -16.75
N ARG A 28 0.97 1.68 -17.44
CA ARG A 28 0.60 1.90 -18.86
C ARG A 28 1.64 2.78 -19.51
N GLU A 29 1.69 2.79 -20.82
CA GLU A 29 2.61 3.65 -21.54
C GLU A 29 2.36 5.12 -21.23
N LEU A 30 3.44 5.91 -21.14
CA LEU A 30 3.40 7.31 -20.76
C LEU A 30 2.42 8.13 -21.63
N HIS A 31 2.38 7.82 -22.93
CA HIS A 31 1.55 8.50 -23.92
C HIS A 31 0.26 7.75 -24.26
N ALA A 32 -0.11 6.73 -23.51
CA ALA A 32 -1.37 6.03 -23.71
C ALA A 32 -2.56 6.97 -23.55
N PRO A 33 -3.62 6.82 -24.39
CA PRO A 33 -4.81 7.66 -24.31
C PRO A 33 -5.47 7.54 -22.92
N ALA A 34 -6.19 8.58 -22.52
CA ALA A 34 -7.00 8.54 -21.30
C ALA A 34 -7.99 7.37 -21.39
N GLY A 35 -8.04 6.55 -20.32
CA GLY A 35 -8.88 5.34 -20.29
C GLY A 35 -8.24 4.09 -20.88
N ALA A 36 -7.00 4.14 -21.38
CA ALA A 36 -6.25 2.91 -21.72
C ALA A 36 -6.19 1.97 -20.51
N PRO A 37 -6.34 0.64 -20.73
CA PRO A 37 -6.32 -0.31 -19.63
C PRO A 37 -4.97 -0.33 -18.93
N TRP A 38 -4.99 -0.54 -17.61
CA TRP A 38 -3.80 -0.81 -16.83
C TRP A 38 -3.30 -2.23 -17.12
N ARG A 39 -2.00 -2.43 -17.03
CA ARG A 39 -1.33 -3.72 -17.04
C ARG A 39 -0.68 -3.94 -15.68
N LEU A 40 -0.70 -5.17 -15.19
CA LEU A 40 0.01 -5.52 -13.97
C LEU A 40 1.46 -5.87 -14.30
N ALA A 41 2.40 -5.24 -13.61
CA ALA A 41 3.83 -5.47 -13.81
C ALA A 41 4.54 -5.69 -12.48
N ALA A 42 5.64 -6.43 -12.51
CA ALA A 42 6.54 -6.64 -11.38
C ALA A 42 7.93 -6.07 -11.72
N ALA A 43 8.59 -5.48 -10.73
CA ALA A 43 9.96 -4.98 -10.89
C ALA A 43 10.94 -6.14 -11.13
N LEU A 44 11.86 -5.97 -12.08
CA LEU A 44 12.95 -6.89 -12.36
C LEU A 44 14.25 -6.49 -11.66
N ASP A 45 14.41 -5.20 -11.35
CA ASP A 45 15.60 -4.68 -10.71
C ASP A 45 15.36 -4.49 -9.20
N PRO A 46 16.35 -4.81 -8.34
CA PRO A 46 16.29 -4.51 -6.92
C PRO A 46 16.37 -3.00 -6.65
N GLY A 47 15.99 -2.59 -5.46
CA GLY A 47 16.14 -1.20 -4.98
C GLY A 47 14.87 -0.36 -5.05
N GLU A 48 14.99 0.89 -4.62
CA GLU A 48 13.85 1.79 -4.42
C GLU A 48 13.27 2.37 -5.72
N ARG A 49 14.02 2.35 -6.83
CA ARG A 49 13.60 2.90 -8.12
C ARG A 49 13.91 1.91 -9.26
N PRO A 50 13.10 0.84 -9.39
CA PRO A 50 13.33 -0.13 -10.45
C PRO A 50 13.26 0.52 -11.84
N ALA A 51 14.24 0.22 -12.68
CA ALA A 51 14.29 0.72 -14.06
C ALA A 51 13.52 -0.17 -15.03
N ARG A 52 13.49 -1.49 -14.77
CA ARG A 52 12.85 -2.48 -15.65
C ARG A 52 11.72 -3.18 -14.94
N TRP A 53 10.64 -3.39 -15.69
CA TRP A 53 9.42 -4.02 -15.20
C TRP A 53 9.01 -5.18 -16.11
N LEU A 54 8.53 -6.26 -15.53
CA LEU A 54 7.99 -7.42 -16.23
C LEU A 54 6.48 -7.26 -16.40
N ASP A 55 5.99 -7.24 -17.64
CA ASP A 55 4.56 -7.38 -17.92
C ASP A 55 4.11 -8.81 -17.55
N LEU A 56 3.32 -8.93 -16.49
CA LEU A 56 2.97 -10.23 -15.93
C LEU A 56 2.04 -11.04 -16.83
N GLU A 57 1.19 -10.39 -17.64
CA GLU A 57 0.34 -11.13 -18.58
C GLU A 57 1.14 -11.65 -19.77
N VAL A 58 2.09 -10.87 -20.30
CA VAL A 58 2.98 -11.33 -21.37
C VAL A 58 3.85 -12.48 -20.88
N ALA A 59 4.44 -12.33 -19.67
CA ALA A 59 5.23 -13.41 -19.06
C ALA A 59 4.41 -14.69 -18.84
N ARG A 60 3.17 -14.58 -18.34
CA ARG A 60 2.25 -15.70 -18.18
C ARG A 60 1.96 -16.43 -19.50
N ARG A 61 1.66 -15.69 -20.58
CA ARG A 61 1.39 -16.28 -21.89
C ARG A 61 2.59 -17.06 -22.42
N ARG A 62 3.79 -16.53 -22.23
CA ARG A 62 5.04 -17.22 -22.62
C ARG A 62 5.26 -18.48 -21.80
N ALA A 63 5.11 -18.40 -20.49
CA ALA A 63 5.25 -19.52 -19.59
C ALA A 63 4.29 -20.67 -19.97
N VAL A 64 3.03 -20.33 -20.24
CA VAL A 64 2.00 -21.30 -20.67
C VAL A 64 2.31 -21.91 -22.04
N ALA A 65 2.88 -21.14 -22.98
CA ALA A 65 3.22 -21.61 -24.31
C ALA A 65 4.50 -22.46 -24.38
N GLY A 66 5.46 -22.21 -23.47
CA GLY A 66 6.81 -22.78 -23.54
C GLY A 66 7.09 -23.95 -22.59
N ASP A 67 6.33 -24.11 -21.51
CA ASP A 67 6.61 -25.13 -20.48
C ASP A 67 5.37 -25.95 -20.13
N GLN A 68 5.39 -27.25 -20.50
CA GLN A 68 4.33 -28.21 -20.15
C GLN A 68 4.20 -28.42 -18.63
N ARG A 69 5.22 -28.11 -17.81
CA ARG A 69 5.17 -28.23 -16.35
C ARG A 69 4.42 -27.05 -15.72
N LEU A 70 4.62 -25.83 -16.22
CA LEU A 70 3.83 -24.66 -15.88
C LEU A 70 2.40 -24.78 -16.42
N ALA A 71 2.24 -25.47 -17.56
CA ALA A 71 0.93 -25.83 -18.11
C ALA A 71 0.06 -26.67 -17.16
N HIS A 72 0.65 -27.38 -16.21
CA HIS A 72 -0.07 -28.17 -15.20
C HIS A 72 -0.32 -27.37 -13.90
N ASN A 73 0.28 -26.20 -13.72
CA ASN A 73 -0.10 -25.30 -12.63
C ASN A 73 -1.44 -24.64 -12.98
N SER A 74 -2.53 -25.22 -12.46
CA SER A 74 -3.92 -24.97 -12.86
C SER A 74 -4.37 -23.50 -12.75
N ILE A 75 -3.65 -22.68 -11.98
CA ILE A 75 -3.97 -21.27 -11.70
C ILE A 75 -3.50 -20.38 -12.85
N LEU A 76 -2.26 -20.51 -13.30
CA LEU A 76 -1.71 -19.72 -14.41
C LEU A 76 -2.39 -20.00 -15.76
N HIS A 77 -2.97 -21.19 -15.92
CA HIS A 77 -3.71 -21.57 -17.12
C HIS A 77 -5.11 -20.98 -17.24
N ARG A 78 -5.76 -20.72 -16.12
CA ARG A 78 -7.20 -20.41 -16.07
C ARG A 78 -7.52 -18.93 -15.96
N THR A 79 -6.56 -18.08 -15.66
CA THR A 79 -6.77 -16.66 -15.37
C THR A 79 -5.82 -15.77 -16.15
N THR A 80 -6.36 -14.71 -16.75
CA THR A 80 -5.55 -13.60 -17.28
C THR A 80 -5.11 -12.70 -16.13
N ILE A 81 -3.86 -12.25 -16.15
CA ILE A 81 -3.32 -11.32 -15.14
C ILE A 81 -3.43 -9.89 -15.69
N THR A 82 -4.58 -9.26 -15.53
CA THR A 82 -4.82 -7.91 -16.04
C THR A 82 -4.54 -6.83 -15.01
N THR A 83 -5.09 -7.00 -13.80
CA THR A 83 -4.92 -6.07 -12.67
C THR A 83 -4.74 -6.86 -11.39
N LEU A 84 -4.22 -6.21 -10.35
CA LEU A 84 -4.12 -6.83 -9.02
C LEU A 84 -5.51 -7.14 -8.46
N ASP A 85 -6.47 -6.24 -8.66
CA ASP A 85 -7.87 -6.44 -8.26
C ASP A 85 -8.47 -7.73 -8.86
N ALA A 86 -8.25 -7.95 -10.16
CA ALA A 86 -8.73 -9.16 -10.85
C ALA A 86 -8.02 -10.42 -10.33
N HIS A 87 -6.72 -10.34 -10.05
CA HIS A 87 -5.93 -11.44 -9.48
C HIS A 87 -6.46 -11.85 -8.10
N LEU A 88 -6.68 -10.88 -7.22
CA LEU A 88 -7.24 -11.10 -5.89
C LEU A 88 -8.70 -11.59 -5.92
N ALA A 89 -9.51 -11.04 -6.82
CA ALA A 89 -10.90 -11.49 -7.01
C ALA A 89 -11.01 -12.94 -7.52
N ALA A 90 -9.99 -13.42 -8.24
CA ALA A 90 -9.87 -14.83 -8.63
C ALA A 90 -9.42 -15.75 -7.46
N GLY A 91 -9.25 -15.22 -6.25
CA GLY A 91 -8.83 -15.96 -5.06
C GLY A 91 -7.34 -16.28 -5.01
N MET A 92 -6.53 -15.56 -5.79
CA MET A 92 -5.07 -15.74 -5.83
C MET A 92 -4.38 -14.75 -4.89
N ARG A 93 -3.36 -15.25 -4.17
CA ARG A 93 -2.52 -14.42 -3.31
C ARG A 93 -1.44 -13.68 -4.13
N VAL A 94 -0.95 -12.58 -3.58
CA VAL A 94 0.18 -11.82 -4.16
C VAL A 94 1.41 -12.72 -4.35
N GLU A 95 1.67 -13.62 -3.40
CA GLU A 95 2.78 -14.59 -3.45
C GLU A 95 2.76 -15.47 -4.72
N ALA A 96 1.59 -15.76 -5.29
CA ALA A 96 1.49 -16.56 -6.52
C ALA A 96 2.15 -15.89 -7.74
N LEU A 97 2.33 -14.58 -7.72
CA LEU A 97 3.04 -13.85 -8.77
C LEU A 97 4.56 -14.06 -8.71
N ALA A 98 5.11 -14.39 -7.54
CA ALA A 98 6.54 -14.60 -7.35
C ALA A 98 7.07 -15.79 -8.14
N GLU A 99 6.29 -16.87 -8.24
CA GLU A 99 6.65 -18.03 -9.06
C GLU A 99 6.80 -17.66 -10.53
N LEU A 100 5.91 -16.79 -11.03
CA LEU A 100 5.96 -16.31 -12.41
C LEU A 100 7.18 -15.42 -12.65
N VAL A 101 7.44 -14.47 -11.73
CA VAL A 101 8.61 -13.58 -11.81
C VAL A 101 9.91 -14.37 -11.72
N GLY A 102 10.02 -15.31 -10.76
CA GLY A 102 11.20 -16.13 -10.55
C GLY A 102 11.49 -17.13 -11.68
N SER A 103 10.48 -17.50 -12.46
CA SER A 103 10.63 -18.39 -13.62
C SER A 103 10.94 -17.65 -14.93
N PHE A 104 10.84 -16.33 -14.93
CA PHE A 104 11.05 -15.52 -16.13
C PHE A 104 12.54 -15.40 -16.47
N VAL A 105 12.89 -15.76 -17.71
CA VAL A 105 14.23 -15.55 -18.27
C VAL A 105 14.10 -14.57 -19.44
N PRO A 106 14.76 -13.39 -19.37
CA PRO A 106 14.75 -12.44 -20.48
C PRO A 106 15.35 -13.05 -21.75
N ARG A 107 14.78 -12.72 -22.91
CA ARG A 107 15.30 -13.23 -24.20
C ARG A 107 16.69 -12.69 -24.56
N SER A 108 17.05 -11.52 -24.04
CA SER A 108 18.38 -10.92 -24.27
C SER A 108 19.54 -11.65 -23.60
N ASP A 109 19.28 -12.60 -22.69
CA ASP A 109 20.30 -13.45 -22.07
C ASP A 109 20.59 -14.72 -22.88
N ALA A 110 19.86 -14.95 -23.98
CA ALA A 110 20.19 -15.97 -24.95
C ALA A 110 21.35 -15.47 -25.85
N ALA A 111 22.45 -16.23 -25.92
CA ALA A 111 23.70 -15.88 -26.61
C ALA A 111 23.58 -15.58 -28.14
N ASP A 112 22.35 -15.59 -28.68
CA ASP A 112 22.03 -15.42 -30.10
C ASP A 112 20.99 -14.30 -30.37
N ALA A 113 20.72 -13.38 -29.44
CA ALA A 113 19.81 -12.28 -29.72
C ALA A 113 20.48 -11.29 -30.69
N ALA A 114 19.92 -11.17 -31.90
CA ALA A 114 20.32 -10.14 -32.86
C ALA A 114 20.07 -8.74 -32.28
N GLU A 115 20.99 -7.79 -32.49
CA GLU A 115 20.80 -6.38 -32.09
C GLU A 115 19.45 -5.88 -32.64
N GLY A 116 18.47 -5.63 -31.76
CA GLY A 116 17.16 -5.08 -32.10
C GLY A 116 15.93 -5.83 -31.54
N ASP A 117 16.08 -7.01 -30.98
CA ASP A 117 14.96 -7.79 -30.43
C ASP A 117 14.74 -7.44 -28.94
N ALA A 118 14.14 -6.28 -28.67
CA ALA A 118 13.72 -5.91 -27.34
C ALA A 118 12.68 -6.94 -26.84
N ASP A 119 12.88 -7.45 -25.62
CA ASP A 119 11.93 -8.38 -25.01
C ASP A 119 10.58 -7.69 -24.74
N ASP A 120 9.52 -8.06 -25.46
CA ASP A 120 8.18 -7.47 -25.35
C ASP A 120 7.51 -7.64 -23.98
N ALA A 121 8.09 -8.49 -23.11
CA ALA A 121 7.67 -8.63 -21.72
C ALA A 121 8.38 -7.65 -20.78
N VAL A 122 9.53 -7.08 -21.19
CA VAL A 122 10.32 -6.16 -20.37
C VAL A 122 10.01 -4.73 -20.76
N LEU A 123 9.57 -3.94 -19.77
CA LEU A 123 9.14 -2.57 -19.91
C LEU A 123 10.16 -1.65 -19.23
N ASP A 124 10.56 -0.56 -19.90
CA ASP A 124 11.41 0.50 -19.32
C ASP A 124 10.54 1.48 -18.51
N ALA A 125 10.87 1.69 -17.25
CA ALA A 125 10.16 2.60 -16.34
C ALA A 125 10.03 4.03 -16.89
N ALA A 126 11.02 4.50 -17.66
CA ALA A 126 11.01 5.83 -18.27
C ALA A 126 9.87 6.01 -19.29
N GLY A 127 9.40 4.92 -19.90
CA GLY A 127 8.27 4.90 -20.84
C GLY A 127 6.90 4.65 -20.15
N LEU A 128 6.86 4.53 -18.83
CA LEU A 128 5.67 4.12 -18.10
C LEU A 128 5.06 5.24 -17.26
N ARG A 129 3.75 5.18 -17.15
CA ARG A 129 2.94 5.83 -16.12
C ARG A 129 2.47 4.79 -15.13
N PHE A 130 2.70 5.05 -13.84
CA PHE A 130 2.26 4.20 -12.73
C PHE A 130 0.87 4.62 -12.26
N GLY A 131 0.01 3.65 -11.98
CA GLY A 131 -1.29 3.82 -11.35
C GLY A 131 -1.28 3.41 -9.88
N PRO A 132 -2.41 3.56 -9.18
CA PRO A 132 -2.53 3.06 -7.82
C PRO A 132 -2.35 1.54 -7.80
N PRO A 133 -1.67 0.96 -6.79
CA PRO A 133 -1.42 -0.47 -6.72
C PRO A 133 -2.68 -1.33 -6.66
N ILE A 134 -3.77 -0.78 -6.17
CA ILE A 134 -5.12 -1.34 -6.24
C ILE A 134 -6.08 -0.29 -6.77
N LEU A 135 -6.98 -0.69 -7.68
CA LEU A 135 -7.87 0.24 -8.38
C LEU A 135 -9.22 0.41 -7.68
N GLN A 136 -9.75 -0.66 -7.10
CA GLN A 136 -11.08 -0.71 -6.50
C GLN A 136 -11.06 -1.52 -5.20
N PRO A 137 -10.43 -1.02 -4.13
CA PRO A 137 -10.41 -1.75 -2.86
C PRO A 137 -11.82 -1.93 -2.32
N PRO A 138 -12.21 -3.13 -1.84
CA PRO A 138 -13.54 -3.39 -1.30
C PRO A 138 -13.85 -2.55 -0.05
N SER A 139 -12.84 -2.23 0.74
CA SER A 139 -12.91 -1.31 1.87
C SER A 139 -11.55 -0.68 2.17
N LEU A 140 -11.59 0.46 2.84
CA LEU A 140 -10.43 1.12 3.44
C LEU A 140 -10.76 1.43 4.89
N ARG A 141 -9.99 0.87 5.81
CA ARG A 141 -10.04 1.16 7.24
C ARG A 141 -8.77 1.87 7.61
N ASP A 142 -8.91 3.10 8.04
CA ASP A 142 -7.78 3.91 8.44
C ASP A 142 -7.73 3.98 9.97
N PHE A 143 -6.60 3.51 10.51
CA PHE A 143 -6.34 3.41 11.93
C PHE A 143 -5.73 4.71 12.49
N TYR A 144 -5.41 4.70 13.74
CA TYR A 144 -4.85 5.83 14.47
C TYR A 144 -3.73 5.32 15.36
N ALA A 145 -2.67 4.74 14.73
CA ALA A 145 -1.72 3.86 15.42
C ALA A 145 -0.46 4.55 15.94
N PHE A 146 -0.21 5.83 15.63
CA PHE A 146 1.03 6.52 16.07
C PHE A 146 0.78 7.47 17.24
N GLU A 147 1.36 7.16 18.39
CA GLU A 147 1.16 7.93 19.63
C GLU A 147 1.56 9.40 19.47
N GLY A 148 2.64 9.70 18.75
CA GLY A 148 3.11 11.08 18.55
C GLY A 148 2.03 11.96 17.92
N HIS A 149 1.39 11.47 16.84
CA HIS A 149 0.28 12.16 16.19
C HIS A 149 -0.94 12.26 17.11
N VAL A 150 -1.33 11.15 17.72
CA VAL A 150 -2.51 11.07 18.61
C VAL A 150 -2.37 12.08 19.77
N ARG A 151 -1.21 12.12 20.42
CA ARG A 151 -0.93 13.03 21.53
C ARG A 151 -1.07 14.48 21.09
N THR A 152 -0.44 14.87 19.98
CA THR A 152 -0.54 16.23 19.43
C THR A 152 -1.99 16.62 19.15
N MET A 153 -2.79 15.71 18.59
CA MET A 153 -4.19 15.98 18.29
C MET A 153 -5.05 16.15 19.55
N TRP A 154 -4.77 15.40 20.62
CA TRP A 154 -5.48 15.54 21.90
C TRP A 154 -5.07 16.81 22.65
N GLU A 155 -3.78 17.16 22.69
CA GLU A 155 -3.26 18.40 23.29
C GLU A 155 -3.87 19.64 22.63
N ARG A 156 -3.97 19.65 21.29
CA ARG A 156 -4.61 20.75 20.54
C ARG A 156 -6.10 20.92 20.86
N ARG A 157 -6.76 19.86 21.33
CA ARG A 157 -8.16 19.89 21.80
C ARG A 157 -8.28 20.21 23.32
N GLY A 158 -7.17 20.42 24.00
CA GLY A 158 -7.12 20.69 25.44
C GLY A 158 -7.38 19.47 26.30
N GLY A 159 -7.11 18.25 25.78
CA GLY A 159 -7.30 16.98 26.47
C GLY A 159 -6.03 16.13 26.51
N GLU A 160 -6.16 14.97 27.13
CA GLU A 160 -5.14 13.92 27.20
C GLU A 160 -5.58 12.71 26.39
N VAL A 161 -4.63 11.89 25.92
CA VAL A 161 -4.92 10.64 25.20
C VAL A 161 -5.69 9.70 26.13
N PRO A 162 -6.89 9.25 25.75
CA PRO A 162 -7.66 8.31 26.59
C PRO A 162 -6.90 6.99 26.75
N GLU A 163 -6.91 6.43 27.97
CA GLU A 163 -6.28 5.14 28.26
C GLU A 163 -6.78 4.00 27.33
N ALA A 164 -8.03 4.06 26.94
CA ALA A 164 -8.62 3.09 26.00
C ALA A 164 -7.89 3.05 24.64
N TRP A 165 -7.26 4.16 24.22
CA TRP A 165 -6.50 4.19 22.97
C TRP A 165 -5.28 3.25 23.01
N TYR A 166 -4.60 3.13 24.15
CA TYR A 166 -3.45 2.24 24.33
C TYR A 166 -3.81 0.74 24.33
N GLN A 167 -5.10 0.43 24.45
CA GLN A 167 -5.62 -0.94 24.55
C GLN A 167 -6.39 -1.37 23.29
N LEU A 168 -6.86 -0.42 22.49
CA LEU A 168 -7.82 -0.67 21.43
C LEU A 168 -7.40 0.05 20.16
N PRO A 169 -6.90 -0.67 19.13
CA PRO A 169 -6.71 -0.08 17.82
C PRO A 169 -8.04 0.39 17.26
N VAL A 170 -8.18 1.71 17.06
CA VAL A 170 -9.39 2.33 16.52
C VAL A 170 -9.20 2.72 15.07
N PHE A 171 -10.27 2.67 14.29
CA PHE A 171 -10.27 3.05 12.88
C PHE A 171 -11.58 3.71 12.48
N TYR A 172 -11.55 4.42 11.36
CA TYR A 172 -12.74 4.83 10.63
C TYR A 172 -12.75 4.20 9.22
N PHE A 173 -13.91 4.17 8.57
CA PHE A 173 -14.02 3.77 7.18
C PHE A 173 -13.80 4.96 6.26
N SER A 174 -12.78 4.88 5.43
CA SER A 174 -12.56 5.89 4.39
C SER A 174 -13.22 5.50 3.07
N ASN A 175 -13.32 6.47 2.16
CA ASN A 175 -13.94 6.30 0.86
C ASN A 175 -13.03 5.54 -0.11
N THR A 176 -13.57 4.57 -0.83
CA THR A 176 -12.85 3.79 -1.84
C THR A 176 -13.17 4.20 -3.29
N SER A 177 -13.99 5.25 -3.48
CA SER A 177 -14.41 5.71 -4.82
C SER A 177 -13.46 6.74 -5.44
N GLU A 178 -12.61 7.39 -4.66
CA GLU A 178 -11.71 8.47 -5.08
C GLU A 178 -10.23 8.08 -4.87
N ILE A 179 -9.87 6.89 -5.36
CA ILE A 179 -8.48 6.40 -5.32
C ILE A 179 -7.65 7.14 -6.38
N ARG A 180 -6.47 7.59 -5.98
CA ARG A 180 -5.47 8.26 -6.82
C ARG A 180 -4.15 7.49 -6.80
N GLY A 181 -3.47 7.49 -7.93
CA GLY A 181 -2.12 6.92 -8.07
C GLY A 181 -1.02 7.98 -8.08
N PRO A 182 0.24 7.54 -8.32
CA PRO A 182 1.37 8.44 -8.44
C PRO A 182 1.18 9.49 -9.55
N ASN A 183 1.50 10.75 -9.25
CA ASN A 183 1.35 11.90 -10.13
C ASN A 183 -0.09 12.24 -10.57
N GLU A 184 -1.10 11.57 -10.04
CA GLU A 184 -2.48 11.98 -10.24
C GLU A 184 -2.79 13.21 -9.38
N PRO A 185 -3.40 14.27 -9.96
CA PRO A 185 -3.58 15.51 -9.24
C PRO A 185 -4.67 15.41 -8.17
N VAL A 186 -4.48 16.17 -7.10
CA VAL A 186 -5.48 16.39 -6.05
C VAL A 186 -5.81 17.88 -5.94
N TRP A 187 -7.02 18.19 -5.53
CA TRP A 187 -7.52 19.54 -5.31
C TRP A 187 -8.35 19.64 -4.04
N SER A 188 -8.38 20.84 -3.45
CA SER A 188 -9.21 21.10 -2.28
C SER A 188 -10.71 20.98 -2.62
N PRO A 189 -11.55 20.40 -1.74
CA PRO A 189 -12.99 20.50 -1.85
C PRO A 189 -13.44 21.96 -1.97
N ALA A 190 -14.57 22.20 -2.66
CA ALA A 190 -15.05 23.58 -2.92
C ALA A 190 -15.32 24.39 -1.64
N ALA A 191 -15.65 23.72 -0.55
CA ALA A 191 -15.97 24.35 0.74
C ALA A 191 -14.75 24.41 1.68
N SER A 192 -13.55 24.01 1.23
CA SER A 192 -12.35 23.97 2.07
C SER A 192 -11.25 24.90 1.56
N SER A 193 -10.57 25.53 2.51
CA SER A 193 -9.34 26.29 2.31
C SER A 193 -8.14 25.73 3.07
N GLU A 194 -8.31 24.60 3.76
CA GLU A 194 -7.31 23.99 4.62
C GLU A 194 -6.96 22.57 4.14
N LEU A 195 -6.47 22.45 2.90
CA LEU A 195 -6.01 21.18 2.34
C LEU A 195 -4.69 20.74 2.98
N ASP A 196 -4.64 19.52 3.47
CA ASP A 196 -3.49 18.92 4.15
C ASP A 196 -3.22 17.51 3.62
N TYR A 197 -1.99 17.03 3.77
CA TYR A 197 -1.61 15.63 3.55
C TYR A 197 -1.51 14.89 4.89
N GLU A 198 -1.58 13.57 4.86
CA GLU A 198 -1.24 12.68 5.97
C GLU A 198 -0.33 11.56 5.48
N LEU A 199 0.87 11.48 6.06
CA LEU A 199 1.92 10.52 5.72
C LEU A 199 1.67 9.21 6.47
N GLU A 200 1.35 8.15 5.70
CA GLU A 200 0.93 6.86 6.21
C GLU A 200 1.48 5.69 5.41
N VAL A 201 1.31 4.50 5.96
CA VAL A 201 1.48 3.21 5.28
C VAL A 201 0.15 2.47 5.25
N ALA A 202 -0.14 1.80 4.14
CA ALA A 202 -1.28 0.90 4.04
C ALA A 202 -0.84 -0.53 3.74
N ALA A 203 -1.47 -1.50 4.41
CA ALA A 203 -1.37 -2.92 4.13
C ALA A 203 -2.53 -3.37 3.24
N LEU A 204 -2.24 -4.21 2.25
CA LEU A 204 -3.22 -4.90 1.41
C LEU A 204 -3.49 -6.29 2.00
N VAL A 205 -4.75 -6.61 2.27
CA VAL A 205 -5.17 -7.96 2.63
C VAL A 205 -5.26 -8.81 1.37
N ASP A 206 -4.56 -9.94 1.30
CA ASP A 206 -4.66 -10.89 0.18
C ASP A 206 -5.30 -12.22 0.57
N THR A 207 -5.38 -12.51 1.85
CA THR A 207 -5.99 -13.74 2.38
C THR A 207 -7.24 -13.39 3.18
N PRO A 208 -8.43 -13.89 2.79
CA PRO A 208 -9.66 -13.59 3.51
C PRO A 208 -9.69 -14.25 4.88
N GLY A 209 -10.31 -13.58 5.86
CA GLY A 209 -10.47 -14.15 7.20
C GLY A 209 -11.53 -13.44 8.03
N ARG A 210 -11.92 -14.08 9.12
CA ARG A 210 -12.77 -13.54 10.18
C ARG A 210 -12.17 -13.99 11.51
N ASP A 211 -12.25 -13.16 12.54
CA ASP A 211 -11.76 -13.47 13.88
C ASP A 211 -10.32 -13.98 13.88
N LEU A 212 -9.46 -13.33 13.08
CA LEU A 212 -8.07 -13.72 12.93
C LEU A 212 -7.28 -13.40 14.19
N PRO A 213 -6.56 -14.38 14.79
CA PRO A 213 -5.56 -14.04 15.80
C PRO A 213 -4.42 -13.24 15.15
N VAL A 214 -3.68 -12.48 15.95
CA VAL A 214 -2.67 -11.49 15.48
C VAL A 214 -1.67 -12.10 14.48
N GLU A 215 -1.15 -13.27 14.78
CA GLU A 215 -0.14 -13.97 13.97
C GLU A 215 -0.73 -14.35 12.58
N ARG A 216 -1.97 -14.84 12.57
CA ARG A 216 -2.67 -15.18 11.31
C ARG A 216 -3.12 -13.96 10.55
N ALA A 217 -3.43 -12.87 11.25
CA ALA A 217 -3.77 -11.59 10.64
C ALA A 217 -2.56 -11.00 9.90
N GLU A 218 -1.37 -11.09 10.48
CA GLU A 218 -0.13 -10.65 9.82
C GLU A 218 0.19 -11.48 8.57
N GLU A 219 -0.04 -12.79 8.60
CA GLU A 219 0.12 -13.69 7.44
C GLU A 219 -0.88 -13.40 6.30
N ALA A 220 -1.97 -12.68 6.57
CA ALA A 220 -2.96 -12.29 5.57
C ALA A 220 -2.57 -11.04 4.77
N ILE A 221 -1.43 -10.42 5.08
CA ILE A 221 -0.92 -9.24 4.39
C ILE A 221 -0.18 -9.67 3.13
N GLY A 222 -0.66 -9.22 1.97
CA GLY A 222 -0.02 -9.45 0.67
C GLY A 222 1.07 -8.42 0.34
N GLY A 223 1.06 -7.27 0.99
CA GLY A 223 2.07 -6.23 0.79
C GLY A 223 1.70 -4.89 1.41
N PHE A 224 2.64 -3.95 1.31
CA PHE A 224 2.53 -2.60 1.84
C PHE A 224 2.74 -1.56 0.74
N MET A 225 2.15 -0.37 0.91
CA MET A 225 2.30 0.77 0.02
C MET A 225 2.21 2.08 0.81
N ILE A 226 2.73 3.15 0.24
CA ILE A 226 2.54 4.49 0.80
C ILE A 226 1.08 4.89 0.63
N PHE A 227 0.53 5.50 1.66
CA PHE A 227 -0.80 6.07 1.66
C PHE A 227 -0.75 7.55 2.05
N ASN A 228 -1.51 8.37 1.35
CA ASN A 228 -1.77 9.75 1.72
C ASN A 228 -3.27 9.93 1.95
N ASP A 229 -3.66 10.13 3.21
CA ASP A 229 -5.03 10.41 3.60
C ASP A 229 -5.29 11.92 3.54
N TRP A 230 -5.73 12.37 2.37
CA TRP A 230 -5.97 13.79 2.12
C TRP A 230 -7.04 14.35 3.04
N SER A 231 -6.74 15.48 3.66
CA SER A 231 -7.56 16.07 4.71
C SER A 231 -7.95 17.50 4.37
N ALA A 232 -9.24 17.80 4.45
CA ALA A 232 -9.78 19.17 4.46
C ALA A 232 -10.08 19.55 5.92
N ARG A 233 -9.11 20.21 6.57
CA ARG A 233 -9.09 20.38 8.03
C ARG A 233 -10.23 21.22 8.59
N ASP A 234 -10.67 22.23 7.88
CA ASP A 234 -11.84 23.04 8.23
C ASP A 234 -13.14 22.22 8.20
N LEU A 235 -13.37 21.42 7.14
CA LEU A 235 -14.52 20.52 7.07
C LEU A 235 -14.45 19.44 8.16
N GLN A 236 -13.29 18.81 8.34
CA GLN A 236 -13.09 17.80 9.39
C GLN A 236 -13.40 18.38 10.80
N ARG A 237 -12.97 19.61 11.06
CA ARG A 237 -13.22 20.30 12.34
C ARG A 237 -14.70 20.56 12.55
N GLU A 238 -15.43 20.98 11.51
CA GLU A 238 -16.86 21.18 11.55
C GLU A 238 -17.61 19.88 11.82
N GLU A 239 -17.32 18.82 11.04
CA GLU A 239 -17.98 17.50 11.18
C GLU A 239 -17.78 16.89 12.57
N THR A 240 -16.59 17.03 13.17
CA THR A 240 -16.33 16.45 14.48
C THR A 240 -17.13 17.10 15.61
N THR A 241 -17.68 18.30 15.40
CA THR A 241 -18.55 18.95 16.42
C THR A 241 -19.81 18.15 16.71
N VAL A 242 -20.32 17.41 15.72
CA VAL A 242 -21.51 16.55 15.87
C VAL A 242 -21.15 15.12 16.31
N ARG A 243 -19.87 14.85 16.57
CA ARG A 243 -19.31 13.58 17.05
C ARG A 243 -19.62 12.39 16.13
N LEU A 244 -19.74 12.64 14.85
CA LEU A 244 -19.79 11.66 13.77
C LEU A 244 -18.76 12.06 12.71
N GLY A 245 -18.16 11.12 12.05
CA GLY A 245 -17.13 11.38 11.04
C GLY A 245 -15.78 10.82 11.43
N PRO A 246 -14.71 11.11 10.65
CA PRO A 246 -14.71 12.06 9.53
C PRO A 246 -15.48 11.54 8.33
N ALA A 247 -15.96 12.45 7.48
CA ALA A 247 -16.67 12.14 6.24
C ALA A 247 -16.19 13.06 5.09
N LYS A 248 -16.84 14.21 4.86
CA LYS A 248 -16.50 15.13 3.76
C LYS A 248 -15.11 15.76 3.90
N GLY A 249 -14.57 15.80 5.11
CA GLY A 249 -13.21 16.23 5.35
C GLY A 249 -12.14 15.25 4.83
N LYS A 250 -12.52 14.02 4.43
CA LYS A 250 -11.61 12.92 4.05
C LYS A 250 -11.97 12.20 2.75
N ASP A 251 -13.23 12.21 2.31
CA ASP A 251 -13.74 11.32 1.25
C ASP A 251 -13.42 11.76 -0.18
N PHE A 252 -12.76 12.91 -0.36
CA PHE A 252 -12.56 13.52 -1.69
C PHE A 252 -11.33 13.00 -2.44
N ALA A 253 -10.36 12.38 -1.76
CA ALA A 253 -9.21 11.73 -2.36
C ALA A 253 -8.47 10.82 -1.36
N SER A 254 -7.98 9.68 -1.85
CA SER A 254 -7.06 8.77 -1.16
C SER A 254 -5.97 8.36 -2.13
N SER A 255 -4.69 8.74 -1.87
CA SER A 255 -3.60 8.45 -2.81
C SER A 255 -2.74 7.30 -2.34
N PHE A 256 -2.49 6.32 -3.23
CA PHE A 256 -1.68 5.14 -2.95
C PHE A 256 -0.56 4.96 -3.98
N GLY A 257 0.58 4.43 -3.54
CA GLY A 257 1.65 4.09 -4.45
C GLY A 257 3.05 4.16 -3.84
N PRO A 258 4.07 4.19 -4.70
CA PRO A 258 4.00 4.08 -6.17
C PRO A 258 3.69 2.67 -6.63
N TRP A 259 3.89 1.65 -5.78
CA TRP A 259 3.67 0.22 -6.00
C TRP A 259 3.34 -0.49 -4.70
N LEU A 260 2.89 -1.73 -4.79
CA LEU A 260 2.80 -2.66 -3.68
C LEU A 260 4.15 -3.34 -3.47
N VAL A 261 4.61 -3.43 -2.24
CA VAL A 261 5.87 -4.08 -1.83
C VAL A 261 5.54 -5.27 -0.95
N THR A 262 6.03 -6.46 -1.29
CA THR A 262 5.79 -7.66 -0.49
C THR A 262 6.50 -7.62 0.87
N PRO A 263 5.98 -8.28 1.93
CA PRO A 263 6.50 -8.15 3.30
C PRO A 263 7.97 -8.55 3.47
N ASP A 264 8.48 -9.44 2.63
CA ASP A 264 9.86 -9.92 2.65
C ASP A 264 10.90 -8.83 2.34
N GLU A 265 10.53 -7.76 1.59
CA GLU A 265 11.38 -6.58 1.38
C GLU A 265 11.72 -5.84 2.69
N LEU A 266 10.86 -5.97 3.69
CA LEU A 266 10.97 -5.27 4.98
C LEU A 266 11.49 -6.16 6.11
N ALA A 267 11.69 -7.46 5.84
CA ALA A 267 11.94 -8.46 6.89
C ALA A 267 13.24 -8.21 7.68
N ASP A 268 14.31 -7.76 7.02
CA ASP A 268 15.60 -7.47 7.64
C ASP A 268 15.65 -6.11 8.38
N ALA A 269 14.64 -5.25 8.16
CA ALA A 269 14.49 -3.97 8.86
C ALA A 269 13.64 -4.09 10.13
N ARG A 270 13.06 -5.25 10.42
CA ARG A 270 12.20 -5.46 11.59
C ARG A 270 12.95 -6.22 12.69
N GLU A 271 13.15 -5.56 13.82
CA GLU A 271 13.68 -6.19 15.02
C GLU A 271 12.63 -7.10 15.67
N ALA A 272 13.10 -8.12 16.39
CA ALA A 272 12.21 -9.04 17.12
C ALA A 272 11.41 -8.27 18.19
N GLY A 273 10.09 -8.35 18.13
CA GLY A 273 9.17 -7.67 19.05
C GLY A 273 8.89 -6.19 18.72
N ALA A 274 9.46 -5.67 17.63
CA ALA A 274 9.10 -4.33 17.16
C ALA A 274 7.69 -4.29 16.55
N THR A 275 7.00 -3.17 16.71
CA THR A 275 5.65 -2.95 16.16
C THR A 275 5.65 -2.79 14.64
N GLY A 276 6.78 -2.38 14.06
CA GLY A 276 6.98 -2.26 12.61
C GLY A 276 8.46 -2.30 12.25
N PRO A 277 8.79 -2.31 10.94
CA PRO A 277 10.16 -2.19 10.48
C PRO A 277 10.74 -0.82 10.83
N ASP A 278 12.04 -0.79 11.10
CA ASP A 278 12.76 0.45 11.42
C ASP A 278 13.15 1.19 10.13
N VAL A 279 12.17 1.73 9.43
CA VAL A 279 12.31 2.50 8.20
C VAL A 279 11.80 3.94 8.37
N ALA A 280 12.45 4.87 7.69
CA ALA A 280 12.09 6.28 7.74
C ALA A 280 10.87 6.58 6.86
N LEU A 281 10.00 7.45 7.39
CA LEU A 281 8.91 8.09 6.66
C LEU A 281 9.19 9.59 6.59
N THR A 282 9.12 10.18 5.40
CA THR A 282 9.33 11.61 5.20
C THR A 282 8.30 12.21 4.24
N ALA A 283 7.94 13.47 4.47
CA ALA A 283 7.16 14.25 3.53
C ALA A 283 7.91 15.52 3.12
N ASN A 284 7.75 15.90 1.86
CA ASN A 284 8.26 17.13 1.29
C ASN A 284 7.16 17.88 0.59
N VAL A 285 7.15 19.21 0.74
CA VAL A 285 6.33 20.10 -0.07
C VAL A 285 7.25 21.02 -0.86
N ASN A 286 7.19 20.96 -2.19
CA ASN A 286 8.03 21.74 -3.11
C ASN A 286 9.55 21.57 -2.85
N GLY A 287 9.98 20.37 -2.42
CA GLY A 287 11.37 20.06 -2.11
C GLY A 287 11.82 20.43 -0.69
N THR A 288 10.98 21.08 0.11
CA THR A 288 11.24 21.33 1.52
C THR A 288 10.68 20.17 2.36
N GLU A 289 11.53 19.53 3.16
CA GLU A 289 11.08 18.51 4.10
C GLU A 289 10.18 19.14 5.17
N THR A 290 8.97 18.59 5.30
CA THR A 290 7.96 19.09 6.26
C THR A 290 7.65 18.07 7.36
N SER A 291 7.93 16.79 7.12
CA SER A 291 7.63 15.72 8.08
C SER A 291 8.71 14.66 8.09
N ARG A 292 8.99 14.11 9.27
CA ARG A 292 9.88 12.96 9.44
C ARG A 292 9.44 12.13 10.64
N GLY A 293 9.33 10.82 10.44
CA GLY A 293 9.02 9.83 11.47
C GLY A 293 9.58 8.47 11.12
N ARG A 294 9.27 7.47 11.91
CA ARG A 294 9.66 6.07 11.68
C ARG A 294 8.45 5.16 11.82
N TRP A 295 8.41 4.10 11.03
CA TRP A 295 7.33 3.11 11.14
C TRP A 295 7.36 2.39 12.49
N SER A 296 8.56 2.12 13.03
CA SER A 296 8.74 1.51 14.34
C SER A 296 8.17 2.33 15.52
N ASP A 297 7.81 3.61 15.31
CA ASP A 297 7.14 4.46 16.31
C ASP A 297 5.64 4.12 16.49
N ALA A 298 5.10 3.20 15.70
CA ALA A 298 3.70 2.78 15.81
C ALA A 298 3.44 2.08 17.17
N GLN A 299 2.31 2.38 17.80
CA GLN A 299 1.84 1.72 19.03
C GLN A 299 1.31 0.31 18.75
N PHE A 300 0.70 0.09 17.57
CA PHE A 300 0.09 -1.16 17.17
C PHE A 300 0.75 -1.72 15.91
N THR A 301 0.92 -3.04 15.88
CA THR A 301 1.33 -3.77 14.68
C THR A 301 0.20 -3.84 13.66
N PHE A 302 0.53 -4.04 12.39
CA PHE A 302 -0.50 -4.35 11.38
C PHE A 302 -1.27 -5.64 11.69
N GLY A 303 -0.62 -6.63 12.32
CA GLY A 303 -1.30 -7.84 12.79
C GLY A 303 -2.41 -7.55 13.81
N GLU A 304 -2.15 -6.69 14.79
CA GLU A 304 -3.14 -6.26 15.79
C GLU A 304 -4.28 -5.45 15.14
N MET A 305 -3.96 -4.55 14.21
CA MET A 305 -4.95 -3.78 13.47
C MET A 305 -5.85 -4.67 12.61
N LEU A 306 -5.29 -5.65 11.88
CA LEU A 306 -6.05 -6.62 11.10
C LEU A 306 -6.89 -7.55 12.01
N ALA A 307 -6.34 -8.02 13.11
CA ALA A 307 -7.07 -8.82 14.10
C ALA A 307 -8.31 -8.06 14.58
N ARG A 308 -8.14 -6.79 14.95
CA ARG A 308 -9.24 -5.90 15.33
C ARG A 308 -10.26 -5.72 14.20
N ALA A 309 -9.80 -5.48 12.96
CA ALA A 309 -10.66 -5.27 11.79
C ALA A 309 -11.44 -6.53 11.40
N SER A 310 -10.91 -7.73 11.70
CA SER A 310 -11.54 -9.01 11.38
C SER A 310 -12.51 -9.52 12.45
N ALA A 311 -12.52 -8.90 13.64
CA ALA A 311 -13.40 -9.33 14.75
C ALA A 311 -14.87 -9.23 14.32
N ASP A 312 -15.58 -10.36 14.33
CA ASP A 312 -16.97 -10.52 13.87
C ASP A 312 -17.23 -10.15 12.40
N VAL A 313 -16.18 -9.74 11.64
CA VAL A 313 -16.29 -9.25 10.27
C VAL A 313 -15.32 -10.00 9.35
N ARG A 314 -15.79 -10.35 8.16
CA ARG A 314 -14.93 -10.96 7.14
C ARG A 314 -14.10 -9.89 6.42
N LEU A 315 -12.79 -9.98 6.52
CA LEU A 315 -11.87 -9.30 5.60
C LEU A 315 -11.87 -10.02 4.25
N ARG A 316 -11.74 -9.26 3.18
CA ARG A 316 -11.73 -9.73 1.79
C ARG A 316 -10.38 -9.44 1.16
N PRO A 317 -9.94 -10.24 0.18
CA PRO A 317 -8.79 -9.87 -0.65
C PRO A 317 -9.03 -8.50 -1.31
N GLY A 318 -8.03 -7.62 -1.22
CA GLY A 318 -8.12 -6.23 -1.67
C GLY A 318 -8.54 -5.21 -0.61
N ASP A 319 -9.05 -5.63 0.57
CA ASP A 319 -9.28 -4.70 1.69
C ASP A 319 -7.97 -4.02 2.09
N LEU A 320 -8.05 -2.73 2.39
CA LEU A 320 -6.92 -1.91 2.84
C LEU A 320 -7.04 -1.58 4.32
N ILE A 321 -5.90 -1.68 5.00
CA ILE A 321 -5.71 -1.29 6.40
C ILE A 321 -4.61 -0.24 6.41
N ALA A 322 -4.95 1.00 6.73
CA ALA A 322 -4.00 2.09 6.85
C ALA A 322 -3.57 2.30 8.31
N SER A 323 -2.36 2.77 8.50
CA SER A 323 -1.72 2.88 9.82
C SER A 323 -2.21 4.06 10.66
N GLY A 324 -2.79 5.06 10.01
CA GLY A 324 -2.86 6.40 10.57
C GLY A 324 -1.55 7.16 10.40
N THR A 325 -1.64 8.46 10.57
CA THR A 325 -0.57 9.42 10.35
C THR A 325 0.58 9.21 11.32
N VAL A 326 1.82 9.14 10.82
CA VAL A 326 3.03 9.16 11.66
C VAL A 326 3.15 10.50 12.41
N GLY A 327 3.78 10.51 13.59
CA GLY A 327 4.03 11.76 14.33
C GLY A 327 4.74 12.78 13.46
N THR A 328 4.29 14.03 13.46
CA THR A 328 4.67 15.12 12.53
C THR A 328 4.23 14.90 11.07
N GLY A 329 3.44 13.89 10.80
CA GLY A 329 3.11 13.43 9.46
C GLY A 329 2.11 14.28 8.66
N CYS A 330 1.68 15.44 9.16
CA CYS A 330 0.77 16.35 8.50
C CYS A 330 1.04 17.82 8.80
N LEU A 331 0.59 18.73 7.93
CA LEU A 331 0.75 20.18 8.16
C LEU A 331 -0.01 20.66 9.39
N LEU A 332 -1.13 20.02 9.74
CA LEU A 332 -1.84 20.39 10.97
C LEU A 332 -0.91 20.33 12.19
N GLU A 333 0.05 19.42 12.23
CA GLU A 333 1.04 19.34 13.33
C GLU A 333 2.17 20.36 13.18
N VAL A 334 2.73 20.52 11.97
CA VAL A 334 4.02 21.17 11.73
C VAL A 334 3.93 22.42 10.84
N ARG A 335 2.73 22.86 10.45
CA ARG A 335 2.53 23.95 9.50
C ARG A 335 3.28 25.22 9.86
N ASP A 336 3.15 25.67 11.11
CA ASP A 336 3.67 26.95 11.54
C ASP A 336 5.21 26.95 11.61
N GLU A 337 5.82 25.79 11.73
CA GLU A 337 7.27 25.58 11.78
C GLU A 337 7.87 25.33 10.37
N THR A 338 7.03 25.04 9.37
CA THR A 338 7.46 24.67 8.03
C THR A 338 6.97 25.63 6.95
N LEU A 339 5.74 25.44 6.46
CA LEU A 339 5.19 26.23 5.33
C LEU A 339 4.49 27.52 5.75
N GLY A 340 4.07 27.65 7.01
CA GLY A 340 3.23 28.75 7.50
C GLY A 340 1.81 28.77 6.93
N ARG A 341 1.42 27.76 6.10
CA ARG A 341 0.13 27.67 5.43
C ARG A 341 -0.26 26.23 5.11
N TYR A 342 -1.51 26.01 4.78
CA TYR A 342 -1.96 24.76 4.14
C TYR A 342 -1.60 24.73 2.65
N LEU A 343 -1.84 23.57 2.02
CA LEU A 343 -1.53 23.34 0.61
C LEU A 343 -2.38 24.21 -0.31
N GLN A 344 -1.78 24.61 -1.44
CA GLN A 344 -2.40 25.45 -2.45
C GLN A 344 -2.14 24.91 -3.86
N PRO A 345 -2.97 25.24 -4.86
CA PRO A 345 -2.68 24.91 -6.24
C PRO A 345 -1.28 25.37 -6.66
N GLY A 346 -0.54 24.47 -7.33
CA GLY A 346 0.87 24.64 -7.69
C GLY A 346 1.83 23.96 -6.75
N ASP A 347 1.42 23.57 -5.54
CA ASP A 347 2.24 22.76 -4.65
C ASP A 347 2.40 21.33 -5.16
N VAL A 348 3.49 20.70 -4.76
CA VAL A 348 3.79 19.30 -5.00
C VAL A 348 4.14 18.65 -3.70
N VAL A 349 3.32 17.69 -3.28
CA VAL A 349 3.59 16.85 -2.11
C VAL A 349 4.31 15.59 -2.56
N THR A 350 5.39 15.24 -1.87
CA THR A 350 6.12 13.99 -2.08
C THR A 350 6.24 13.27 -0.74
N LEU A 351 5.57 12.15 -0.61
CA LEU A 351 5.71 11.24 0.52
C LEU A 351 6.73 10.17 0.15
N ARG A 352 7.64 9.89 1.04
CA ARG A 352 8.63 8.81 0.88
C ARG A 352 8.62 7.93 2.11
N VAL A 353 8.56 6.62 1.87
CA VAL A 353 8.80 5.60 2.87
C VAL A 353 9.96 4.75 2.36
N GLU A 354 11.01 4.65 3.18
CA GLU A 354 12.19 3.86 2.85
C GLU A 354 11.77 2.44 2.45
N ARG A 355 12.34 1.90 1.36
CA ARG A 355 12.02 0.62 0.70
C ARG A 355 10.66 0.57 -0.02
N LEU A 356 9.69 1.39 0.34
CA LEU A 356 8.41 1.46 -0.40
C LEU A 356 8.49 2.41 -1.61
N GLY A 357 9.39 3.40 -1.60
CA GLY A 357 9.57 4.35 -2.70
C GLY A 357 9.02 5.74 -2.41
N GLU A 358 8.52 6.42 -3.45
CA GLU A 358 8.02 7.80 -3.37
C GLU A 358 6.64 7.92 -4.03
N LEU A 359 5.71 8.53 -3.33
CA LEU A 359 4.39 8.92 -3.84
C LEU A 359 4.36 10.44 -4.03
N ARG A 360 4.38 10.87 -5.28
CA ARG A 360 4.35 12.29 -5.65
C ARG A 360 2.97 12.69 -6.12
N THR A 361 2.44 13.82 -5.61
CA THR A 361 1.10 14.32 -5.94
C THR A 361 1.13 15.82 -6.21
N PRO A 362 0.80 16.30 -7.40
CA PRO A 362 0.61 17.72 -7.67
C PRO A 362 -0.76 18.20 -7.14
N ILE A 363 -0.76 19.38 -6.52
CA ILE A 363 -1.99 20.05 -6.10
C ILE A 363 -2.40 21.02 -7.21
N VAL A 364 -3.63 20.92 -7.65
CA VAL A 364 -4.15 21.71 -8.78
C VAL A 364 -5.41 22.48 -8.41
N GLU A 365 -5.78 23.45 -9.25
CA GLU A 365 -7.09 24.07 -9.16
C GLU A 365 -8.19 23.02 -9.35
N ARG A 366 -9.29 23.18 -8.60
CA ARG A 366 -10.43 22.28 -8.75
C ARG A 366 -11.00 22.39 -10.16
N PRO A 367 -11.15 21.27 -10.89
CA PRO A 367 -11.81 21.26 -12.19
C PRO A 367 -13.24 21.82 -12.09
N ARG A 368 -13.61 22.61 -13.09
CA ARG A 368 -14.97 23.22 -13.18
C ARG A 368 -16.02 22.23 -13.65
#